data_c6d6175db99cc139b674da2134c463ff
#
_entry.id   c6d6175db99cc139b674da2134c463ff
#
_cell.length_a   1.000
_cell.length_b   1.000
_cell.length_c   1.000
_cell.angle_alpha   90.00
_cell.angle_beta   90.00
_cell.angle_gamma   90.00
#
_symmetry.space_group_name_H-M   'P 1'
#
loop_
_entity.id
_entity.type
_entity.pdbx_description
1 polymer ?
#
loop_
_entity_poly.entity_id
_entity_poly.type
_entity_poly.pdbx_seq_one_letter_code
_entity_poly.pdbx_strand_id
1 'polypeptide(L)'
;MESKFRDGLTGIFNEEYLKKNYQSYLDKHPDSNFIMIDFEKFKSINDTFGHNVGDDYLRTFAKILESNFKDSLVVRLHGDEFVILTKYSEDYIDEIFGLCDQKISLAVLEGKIPRVFGYNAGSVKAEHSINGTKEKADFMMYHAKKNHLRYQRFLPSILQEKERQDGFFAEIDFALKDDAFSYTTRQLFCRDSVGQNIFQIYTKGKDGNSIFDNGRYDILKNTSKLLQFDIHNIQQLLERSDFSGHKIIITIDYKSLISMPDFIIYLSVLKKVSSLDLDNIILSIDINGLEFVNYKRVIESVINLKGLGIAVRLDKFDSTIGDEIWEETDVNYIKIASNYWKRSMNNPKIASSLKSKIEVFDGCRITPVFEFVEQDEELEFLKKITPDDTLFSGNYFSKEKRLVFRKD
;
A
#
# COMPACT_ATOMS: atom_id res chain seq x y z
N MET A 1 46.70 15.27 -6.98
CA MET A 1 45.42 15.59 -7.65
C MET A 1 44.44 14.43 -7.72
N GLU A 2 44.86 13.18 -7.66
CA GLU A 2 43.99 12.00 -7.75
C GLU A 2 43.11 11.75 -6.49
N SER A 3 43.60 12.13 -5.30
CA SER A 3 42.88 11.87 -4.04
C SER A 3 41.54 12.60 -3.91
N LYS A 4 41.37 13.74 -4.60
CA LYS A 4 40.13 14.54 -4.60
C LYS A 4 38.92 13.77 -5.20
N PHE A 5 39.18 12.82 -6.11
CA PHE A 5 38.16 12.08 -6.84
C PHE A 5 37.92 10.67 -6.29
N ARG A 6 38.49 10.34 -5.14
CA ARG A 6 38.28 9.06 -4.47
C ARG A 6 37.48 9.23 -3.20
N ASP A 7 36.64 8.23 -2.89
CA ASP A 7 35.98 8.15 -1.59
C ASP A 7 36.99 7.76 -0.51
N GLY A 8 37.04 8.55 0.56
CA GLY A 8 38.05 8.40 1.62
C GLY A 8 37.97 7.09 2.40
N LEU A 9 36.81 6.43 2.43
CA LEU A 9 36.58 5.16 3.14
C LEU A 9 36.90 3.97 2.27
N THR A 10 36.37 3.94 1.05
CA THR A 10 36.37 2.74 0.17
C THR A 10 37.48 2.75 -0.87
N GLY A 11 38.02 3.95 -1.20
CA GLY A 11 39.05 4.12 -2.21
C GLY A 11 38.58 4.08 -3.66
N ILE A 12 37.31 3.72 -3.95
CA ILE A 12 36.71 3.82 -5.29
C ILE A 12 36.41 5.28 -5.65
N PHE A 13 35.89 5.55 -6.85
CA PHE A 13 35.55 6.91 -7.23
C PHE A 13 34.43 7.50 -6.35
N ASN A 14 34.41 8.83 -6.23
CA ASN A 14 33.36 9.58 -5.55
C ASN A 14 32.40 10.26 -6.54
N GLU A 15 31.35 10.90 -6.03
CA GLU A 15 30.35 11.59 -6.84
C GLU A 15 30.93 12.71 -7.72
N GLU A 16 31.96 13.42 -7.24
CA GLU A 16 32.61 14.50 -8.02
C GLU A 16 33.30 13.95 -9.27
N TYR A 17 33.92 12.77 -9.16
CA TYR A 17 34.49 12.07 -10.31
C TYR A 17 33.42 11.66 -11.33
N LEU A 18 32.31 11.11 -10.86
CA LEU A 18 31.20 10.72 -11.71
C LEU A 18 30.69 11.92 -12.52
N LYS A 19 30.34 13.02 -11.83
CA LYS A 19 29.84 14.25 -12.48
C LYS A 19 30.81 14.78 -13.54
N LYS A 20 32.11 14.75 -13.26
CA LYS A 20 33.12 15.24 -14.20
C LYS A 20 33.32 14.34 -15.42
N ASN A 21 33.21 13.03 -15.27
CA ASN A 21 33.58 12.07 -16.31
C ASN A 21 32.36 11.41 -17.00
N TYR A 22 31.14 11.68 -16.54
CA TYR A 22 29.91 11.08 -17.02
C TYR A 22 29.75 11.24 -18.53
N GLN A 23 29.77 12.47 -19.05
CA GLN A 23 29.61 12.72 -20.47
C GLN A 23 30.74 12.11 -21.30
N SER A 24 31.98 12.26 -20.87
CA SER A 24 33.14 11.67 -21.55
C SER A 24 33.10 10.12 -21.61
N TYR A 25 32.46 9.50 -20.63
CA TYR A 25 32.24 8.05 -20.64
C TYR A 25 31.15 7.67 -21.68
N LEU A 26 30.04 8.41 -21.73
CA LEU A 26 28.97 8.20 -22.69
C LEU A 26 29.43 8.44 -24.13
N ASP A 27 30.26 9.46 -24.38
CA ASP A 27 30.81 9.74 -25.71
C ASP A 27 31.62 8.57 -26.26
N LYS A 28 32.28 7.79 -25.37
CA LYS A 28 33.02 6.56 -25.72
C LYS A 28 32.12 5.32 -25.75
N HIS A 29 31.07 5.29 -24.97
CA HIS A 29 30.18 4.15 -24.77
C HIS A 29 28.72 4.61 -24.75
N PRO A 30 28.11 4.94 -25.91
CA PRO A 30 26.77 5.55 -25.98
C PRO A 30 25.65 4.69 -25.39
N ASP A 31 25.79 3.36 -25.46
CA ASP A 31 24.78 2.40 -24.97
C ASP A 31 25.02 1.97 -23.52
N SER A 32 25.69 2.79 -22.72
CA SER A 32 25.99 2.48 -21.33
C SER A 32 24.76 2.34 -20.47
N ASN A 33 24.87 1.49 -19.46
CA ASN A 33 23.90 1.36 -18.38
C ASN A 33 24.38 2.10 -17.14
N PHE A 34 23.45 2.79 -16.48
CA PHE A 34 23.65 3.45 -15.20
C PHE A 34 22.91 2.65 -14.13
N ILE A 35 23.59 2.25 -13.09
CA ILE A 35 23.07 1.38 -12.04
C ILE A 35 23.16 2.12 -10.70
N MET A 36 22.05 2.22 -9.99
CA MET A 36 22.01 2.64 -8.58
C MET A 36 21.95 1.41 -7.69
N ILE A 37 22.66 1.45 -6.57
CA ILE A 37 22.71 0.34 -5.61
C ILE A 37 22.61 0.89 -4.19
N ASP A 38 21.83 0.23 -3.35
CA ASP A 38 21.60 0.55 -1.93
C ASP A 38 21.68 -0.74 -1.09
N PHE A 39 22.28 -0.68 0.10
CA PHE A 39 22.31 -1.83 1.01
C PHE A 39 20.94 -2.09 1.64
N GLU A 40 20.63 -3.36 1.83
CA GLU A 40 19.46 -3.71 2.64
C GLU A 40 19.77 -3.56 4.13
N LYS A 41 18.97 -2.71 4.81
CA LYS A 41 19.02 -2.54 6.28
C LYS A 41 20.41 -2.20 6.83
N PHE A 42 21.21 -1.40 6.13
CA PHE A 42 22.56 -1.02 6.56
C PHE A 42 22.60 -0.42 7.96
N LYS A 43 21.60 0.38 8.33
CA LYS A 43 21.45 0.89 9.70
C LYS A 43 21.44 -0.23 10.73
N SER A 44 20.72 -1.34 10.47
CA SER A 44 20.70 -2.50 11.38
C SER A 44 22.07 -3.17 11.51
N ILE A 45 22.91 -3.14 10.47
CA ILE A 45 24.30 -3.63 10.54
C ILE A 45 25.08 -2.74 11.51
N ASN A 46 25.02 -1.43 11.35
CA ASN A 46 25.68 -0.48 12.24
C ASN A 46 25.19 -0.59 13.69
N ASP A 47 23.88 -0.70 13.90
CA ASP A 47 23.28 -0.83 15.23
C ASP A 47 23.68 -2.14 15.93
N THR A 48 23.87 -3.22 15.16
CA THR A 48 24.19 -4.55 15.71
C THR A 48 25.68 -4.76 15.93
N PHE A 49 26.54 -4.31 14.99
CA PHE A 49 27.97 -4.63 14.97
C PHE A 49 28.87 -3.41 15.16
N GLY A 50 28.30 -2.20 15.21
CA GLY A 50 29.02 -0.93 15.30
C GLY A 50 29.50 -0.38 13.96
N HIS A 51 29.75 0.93 13.90
CA HIS A 51 30.10 1.66 12.69
C HIS A 51 31.41 1.17 12.05
N ASN A 52 32.40 0.73 12.83
CA ASN A 52 33.65 0.22 12.27
C ASN A 52 33.43 -1.03 11.42
N VAL A 53 32.53 -1.92 11.87
CA VAL A 53 32.16 -3.12 11.10
C VAL A 53 31.33 -2.73 9.88
N GLY A 54 30.41 -1.75 10.00
CA GLY A 54 29.71 -1.20 8.84
C GLY A 54 30.66 -0.63 7.78
N ASP A 55 31.73 0.03 8.21
CA ASP A 55 32.81 0.50 7.32
C ASP A 55 33.49 -0.65 6.59
N ASP A 56 33.71 -1.80 7.25
CA ASP A 56 34.30 -2.98 6.63
C ASP A 56 33.35 -3.61 5.58
N TYR A 57 32.04 -3.58 5.81
CA TYR A 57 31.05 -3.94 4.81
C TYR A 57 31.15 -3.07 3.55
N LEU A 58 31.21 -1.74 3.73
CA LEU A 58 31.33 -0.79 2.61
C LEU A 58 32.64 -0.98 1.83
N ARG A 59 33.76 -1.12 2.53
CA ARG A 59 35.10 -1.40 1.91
C ARG A 59 35.08 -2.73 1.15
N THR A 60 34.49 -3.76 1.73
CA THR A 60 34.41 -5.09 1.11
C THR A 60 33.56 -5.06 -0.15
N PHE A 61 32.38 -4.44 -0.08
CA PHE A 61 31.49 -4.34 -1.23
C PHE A 61 32.08 -3.51 -2.36
N ALA A 62 32.68 -2.36 -2.04
CA ALA A 62 33.36 -1.53 -3.02
C ALA A 62 34.42 -2.31 -3.81
N LYS A 63 35.26 -3.12 -3.14
CA LYS A 63 36.27 -3.99 -3.79
C LYS A 63 35.62 -5.08 -4.64
N ILE A 64 34.52 -5.66 -4.19
CA ILE A 64 33.76 -6.66 -4.94
C ILE A 64 33.23 -6.02 -6.23
N LEU A 65 32.58 -4.85 -6.14
CA LEU A 65 32.07 -4.14 -7.31
C LEU A 65 33.18 -3.77 -8.29
N GLU A 66 34.27 -3.14 -7.83
CA GLU A 66 35.41 -2.74 -8.67
C GLU A 66 36.05 -3.92 -9.37
N SER A 67 36.17 -5.06 -8.67
CA SER A 67 36.79 -6.28 -9.24
C SER A 67 35.92 -6.98 -10.30
N ASN A 68 34.59 -6.80 -10.27
CA ASN A 68 33.66 -7.45 -11.19
C ASN A 68 33.22 -6.53 -12.34
N PHE A 69 33.08 -5.22 -12.09
CA PHE A 69 32.73 -4.24 -13.11
C PHE A 69 33.97 -3.57 -13.70
N LYS A 70 34.80 -4.37 -14.38
CA LYS A 70 36.03 -3.88 -15.02
C LYS A 70 35.68 -2.89 -16.13
N ASP A 71 36.53 -1.90 -16.32
CA ASP A 71 36.37 -0.81 -17.31
C ASP A 71 35.09 0.00 -17.13
N SER A 72 34.52 -0.03 -15.93
CA SER A 72 33.31 0.74 -15.53
C SER A 72 33.70 1.82 -14.52
N LEU A 73 32.87 2.84 -14.40
CA LEU A 73 32.99 3.79 -13.30
C LEU A 73 32.22 3.25 -12.09
N VAL A 74 32.95 2.75 -11.10
CA VAL A 74 32.36 2.31 -9.82
C VAL A 74 32.54 3.42 -8.81
N VAL A 75 31.44 3.94 -8.30
CA VAL A 75 31.37 5.19 -7.53
C VAL A 75 30.61 4.96 -6.23
N ARG A 76 31.07 5.53 -5.14
CA ARG A 76 30.27 5.71 -3.92
C ARG A 76 29.76 7.14 -3.88
N LEU A 77 28.44 7.31 -3.75
CA LEU A 77 27.84 8.65 -3.64
C LEU A 77 27.96 9.16 -2.21
N HIS A 78 27.30 8.53 -1.29
CA HIS A 78 27.32 8.80 0.16
C HIS A 78 26.71 7.64 0.93
N GLY A 79 27.00 7.53 2.23
CA GLY A 79 26.40 6.47 3.07
C GLY A 79 26.64 5.07 2.50
N ASP A 80 25.57 4.37 2.20
CA ASP A 80 25.51 3.02 1.64
C ASP A 80 25.09 2.98 0.16
N GLU A 81 25.07 4.13 -0.52
CA GLU A 81 24.69 4.27 -1.92
C GLU A 81 25.88 4.20 -2.87
N PHE A 82 25.77 3.33 -3.88
CA PHE A 82 26.77 3.16 -4.94
C PHE A 82 26.16 3.38 -6.32
N VAL A 83 27.01 3.78 -7.26
CA VAL A 83 26.67 3.93 -8.68
C VAL A 83 27.68 3.20 -9.52
N ILE A 84 27.20 2.55 -10.58
CA ILE A 84 28.04 1.99 -11.61
C ILE A 84 27.58 2.52 -12.97
N LEU A 85 28.51 3.12 -13.72
CA LEU A 85 28.32 3.43 -15.13
C LEU A 85 29.13 2.45 -15.96
N THR A 86 28.45 1.63 -16.76
CA THR A 86 29.06 0.49 -17.45
C THR A 86 28.56 0.31 -18.88
N LYS A 87 29.43 -0.18 -19.75
CA LYS A 87 29.10 -0.60 -21.13
C LYS A 87 28.48 -1.99 -21.23
N TYR A 88 28.36 -2.72 -20.10
CA TYR A 88 27.85 -4.08 -20.10
C TYR A 88 26.34 -4.13 -20.37
N SER A 89 25.89 -5.21 -21.02
CA SER A 89 24.47 -5.47 -21.25
C SER A 89 23.73 -5.79 -19.95
N GLU A 90 22.43 -5.61 -19.92
CA GLU A 90 21.62 -5.89 -18.72
C GLU A 90 21.67 -7.35 -18.28
N ASP A 91 21.70 -8.30 -19.23
CA ASP A 91 21.81 -9.72 -18.91
C ASP A 91 23.16 -10.03 -18.26
N TYR A 92 24.25 -9.45 -18.78
CA TYR A 92 25.58 -9.64 -18.20
C TYR A 92 25.73 -8.93 -16.84
N ILE A 93 25.04 -7.81 -16.63
CA ILE A 93 24.99 -7.14 -15.32
C ILE A 93 24.36 -8.06 -14.27
N ASP A 94 23.27 -8.77 -14.60
CA ASP A 94 22.64 -9.71 -13.67
C ASP A 94 23.55 -10.90 -13.33
N GLU A 95 24.29 -11.43 -14.31
CA GLU A 95 25.32 -12.45 -14.08
C GLU A 95 26.42 -11.93 -13.13
N ILE A 96 26.90 -10.69 -13.33
CA ILE A 96 27.92 -10.07 -12.47
C ILE A 96 27.39 -9.93 -11.04
N PHE A 97 26.13 -9.54 -10.83
CA PHE A 97 25.58 -9.50 -9.50
C PHE A 97 25.53 -10.87 -8.84
N GLY A 98 25.28 -11.95 -9.60
CA GLY A 98 25.44 -13.33 -9.10
C GLY A 98 26.85 -13.63 -8.61
N LEU A 99 27.89 -13.14 -9.33
CA LEU A 99 29.28 -13.27 -8.88
C LEU A 99 29.58 -12.41 -7.65
N CYS A 100 28.97 -11.23 -7.54
CA CYS A 100 29.10 -10.39 -6.35
C CYS A 100 28.55 -11.10 -5.10
N ASP A 101 27.40 -11.77 -5.19
CA ASP A 101 26.80 -12.53 -4.08
C ASP A 101 27.73 -13.68 -3.62
N GLN A 102 28.33 -14.39 -4.57
CA GLN A 102 29.33 -15.43 -4.25
C GLN A 102 30.52 -14.83 -3.49
N LYS A 103 31.06 -13.69 -3.96
CA LYS A 103 32.19 -13.02 -3.30
C LYS A 103 31.81 -12.44 -1.91
N ILE A 104 30.59 -11.97 -1.72
CA ILE A 104 30.09 -11.58 -0.40
C ILE A 104 30.11 -12.79 0.56
N SER A 105 29.64 -13.96 0.08
CA SER A 105 29.66 -15.19 0.87
C SER A 105 31.10 -15.63 1.20
N LEU A 106 32.02 -15.52 0.25
CA LEU A 106 33.43 -15.79 0.48
C LEU A 106 34.06 -14.83 1.49
N ALA A 107 33.70 -13.55 1.46
CA ALA A 107 34.20 -12.56 2.41
C ALA A 107 33.80 -12.87 3.87
N VAL A 108 32.64 -13.50 4.06
CA VAL A 108 32.24 -14.01 5.40
C VAL A 108 33.10 -15.19 5.81
N LEU A 109 33.37 -16.16 4.90
CA LEU A 109 34.20 -17.31 5.19
C LEU A 109 35.67 -16.90 5.48
N GLU A 110 36.14 -15.83 4.87
CA GLU A 110 37.46 -15.26 5.10
C GLU A 110 37.54 -14.35 6.34
N GLY A 111 36.42 -14.16 7.07
CA GLY A 111 36.36 -13.32 8.26
C GLY A 111 36.47 -11.81 8.01
N LYS A 112 36.26 -11.34 6.79
CA LYS A 112 36.31 -9.92 6.41
C LYS A 112 35.06 -9.18 6.90
N ILE A 113 33.92 -9.85 6.94
CA ILE A 113 32.63 -9.36 7.43
C ILE A 113 31.93 -10.46 8.25
N PRO A 114 31.15 -10.11 9.28
CA PRO A 114 30.52 -11.09 10.18
C PRO A 114 29.45 -11.99 9.56
N ARG A 115 28.69 -11.45 8.61
CA ARG A 115 27.59 -12.17 7.93
C ARG A 115 27.37 -11.64 6.51
N VAL A 116 26.65 -12.39 5.70
CA VAL A 116 26.18 -11.92 4.39
C VAL A 116 25.23 -10.74 4.56
N PHE A 117 25.18 -9.88 3.56
CA PHE A 117 24.26 -8.75 3.48
C PHE A 117 23.52 -8.74 2.15
N GLY A 118 22.33 -8.15 2.12
CA GLY A 118 21.58 -7.88 0.91
C GLY A 118 21.84 -6.48 0.38
N TYR A 119 21.60 -6.31 -0.90
CA TYR A 119 21.55 -5.02 -1.58
C TYR A 119 20.50 -5.05 -2.67
N ASN A 120 19.98 -3.87 -3.03
CA ASN A 120 19.06 -3.70 -4.13
C ASN A 120 19.70 -2.83 -5.19
N ALA A 121 19.54 -3.21 -6.46
CA ALA A 121 20.09 -2.48 -7.58
C ALA A 121 19.01 -2.19 -8.63
N GLY A 122 19.10 -1.01 -9.24
CA GLY A 122 18.25 -0.61 -10.36
C GLY A 122 19.07 -0.05 -11.51
N SER A 123 18.82 -0.49 -12.73
CA SER A 123 19.53 0.00 -13.91
C SER A 123 18.63 0.64 -14.95
N VAL A 124 19.19 1.61 -15.65
CA VAL A 124 18.59 2.27 -16.82
C VAL A 124 19.66 2.54 -17.86
N LYS A 125 19.25 2.73 -19.12
CA LYS A 125 20.13 3.32 -20.12
C LYS A 125 20.55 4.72 -19.70
N ALA A 126 21.83 5.00 -19.74
CA ALA A 126 22.37 6.31 -19.41
C ALA A 126 22.00 7.32 -20.50
N GLU A 127 21.42 8.45 -20.08
CA GLU A 127 21.02 9.55 -20.95
C GLU A 127 21.99 10.72 -20.79
N HIS A 128 21.92 11.74 -21.68
CA HIS A 128 22.76 12.93 -21.56
C HIS A 128 22.57 13.67 -20.22
N SER A 129 21.37 13.63 -19.64
CA SER A 129 21.11 14.20 -18.32
C SER A 129 21.43 13.22 -17.22
N ILE A 130 22.53 13.44 -16.50
CA ILE A 130 22.89 12.62 -15.34
C ILE A 130 21.80 12.62 -14.25
N ASN A 131 21.13 13.75 -14.01
CA ASN A 131 20.08 13.87 -13.00
C ASN A 131 18.85 13.05 -13.39
N GLY A 132 18.39 13.15 -14.65
CA GLY A 132 17.27 12.36 -15.14
C GLY A 132 17.58 10.85 -15.15
N THR A 133 18.82 10.48 -15.52
CA THR A 133 19.28 9.09 -15.47
C THR A 133 19.30 8.57 -14.03
N LYS A 134 19.85 9.36 -13.09
CA LYS A 134 19.92 9.01 -11.67
C LYS A 134 18.53 8.79 -11.08
N GLU A 135 17.57 9.70 -11.36
CA GLU A 135 16.20 9.61 -10.87
C GLU A 135 15.50 8.32 -11.34
N LYS A 136 15.66 7.99 -12.63
CA LYS A 136 15.07 6.75 -13.18
C LYS A 136 15.71 5.50 -12.59
N ALA A 137 17.03 5.48 -12.40
CA ALA A 137 17.77 4.35 -11.83
C ALA A 137 17.43 4.16 -10.34
N ASP A 138 17.32 5.24 -9.58
CA ASP A 138 16.88 5.24 -8.18
C ASP A 138 15.47 4.66 -8.06
N PHE A 139 14.58 5.03 -8.96
CA PHE A 139 13.23 4.46 -8.97
C PHE A 139 13.23 2.95 -9.28
N MET A 140 14.08 2.47 -10.20
CA MET A 140 14.22 1.02 -10.45
C MET A 140 14.80 0.30 -9.23
N MET A 141 15.76 0.88 -8.54
CA MET A 141 16.33 0.36 -7.29
C MET A 141 15.27 0.29 -6.18
N TYR A 142 14.47 1.35 -6.02
CA TYR A 142 13.34 1.35 -5.08
C TYR A 142 12.31 0.26 -5.43
N HIS A 143 12.01 0.08 -6.73
CA HIS A 143 11.12 -0.99 -7.19
C HIS A 143 11.69 -2.38 -6.86
N ALA A 144 13.01 -2.59 -7.04
CA ALA A 144 13.68 -3.82 -6.62
C ALA A 144 13.50 -4.06 -5.12
N LYS A 145 13.77 -3.04 -4.29
CA LYS A 145 13.64 -3.07 -2.83
C LYS A 145 12.21 -3.43 -2.38
N LYS A 146 11.21 -2.80 -2.97
CA LYS A 146 9.79 -3.04 -2.66
C LYS A 146 9.34 -4.46 -3.01
N ASN A 147 9.87 -5.04 -4.07
CA ASN A 147 9.51 -6.36 -4.56
C ASN A 147 10.47 -7.47 -4.11
N HIS A 148 11.38 -7.19 -3.17
CA HIS A 148 12.39 -8.13 -2.67
C HIS A 148 13.27 -8.73 -3.79
N LEU A 149 13.57 -7.92 -4.81
CA LEU A 149 14.45 -8.27 -5.89
C LEU A 149 15.85 -7.72 -5.62
N ARG A 150 16.89 -8.50 -5.92
CA ARG A 150 18.28 -8.01 -5.88
C ARG A 150 18.52 -6.93 -6.94
N TYR A 151 17.99 -7.14 -8.15
CA TYR A 151 18.23 -6.28 -9.30
C TYR A 151 16.95 -6.08 -10.13
N GLN A 152 16.71 -4.85 -10.54
CA GLN A 152 15.63 -4.46 -11.44
C GLN A 152 16.21 -3.69 -12.63
N ARG A 153 16.09 -4.26 -13.82
CA ARG A 153 16.35 -3.54 -15.06
C ARG A 153 15.18 -2.62 -15.42
N PHE A 154 15.47 -1.62 -16.22
CA PHE A 154 14.46 -0.70 -16.72
C PHE A 154 13.39 -1.44 -17.53
N LEU A 155 12.13 -1.26 -17.12
CA LEU A 155 10.97 -1.68 -17.88
C LEU A 155 10.04 -0.47 -18.06
N PRO A 156 9.66 -0.12 -19.30
CA PRO A 156 8.74 1.01 -19.54
C PRO A 156 7.44 0.92 -18.76
N SER A 157 6.92 -0.29 -18.55
CA SER A 157 5.71 -0.53 -17.75
C SER A 157 5.83 -0.09 -16.28
N ILE A 158 7.02 -0.22 -15.69
CA ILE A 158 7.29 0.24 -14.33
C ILE A 158 7.26 1.77 -14.25
N LEU A 159 7.84 2.44 -15.25
CA LEU A 159 7.81 3.91 -15.33
C LEU A 159 6.39 4.42 -15.55
N GLN A 160 5.62 3.80 -16.44
CA GLN A 160 4.20 4.14 -16.66
C GLN A 160 3.39 3.97 -15.37
N GLU A 161 3.66 2.94 -14.60
CA GLU A 161 3.01 2.75 -13.30
C GLU A 161 3.37 3.88 -12.31
N LYS A 162 4.63 4.34 -12.28
CA LYS A 162 5.04 5.52 -11.50
C LYS A 162 4.27 6.76 -11.94
N GLU A 163 4.26 7.06 -13.24
CA GLU A 163 3.56 8.22 -13.79
C GLU A 163 2.06 8.19 -13.45
N ARG A 164 1.45 6.99 -13.51
CA ARG A 164 0.06 6.78 -13.10
C ARG A 164 -0.13 7.07 -11.61
N GLN A 165 0.80 6.63 -10.76
CA GLN A 165 0.73 6.90 -9.32
C GLN A 165 0.94 8.38 -9.00
N ASP A 166 1.92 9.03 -9.62
CA ASP A 166 2.19 10.46 -9.45
C ASP A 166 0.99 11.31 -9.92
N GLY A 167 0.38 10.95 -11.04
CA GLY A 167 -0.85 11.57 -11.54
C GLY A 167 -2.02 11.41 -10.58
N PHE A 168 -2.18 10.22 -10.01
CA PHE A 168 -3.20 9.96 -9.00
C PHE A 168 -2.96 10.76 -7.69
N PHE A 169 -1.72 10.89 -7.24
CA PHE A 169 -1.41 11.72 -6.07
C PHE A 169 -1.69 13.21 -6.31
N ALA A 170 -1.39 13.72 -7.49
CA ALA A 170 -1.73 15.09 -7.86
C ALA A 170 -3.25 15.31 -7.90
N GLU A 171 -4.01 14.33 -8.37
CA GLU A 171 -5.48 14.33 -8.32
C GLU A 171 -6.00 14.39 -6.89
N ILE A 172 -5.48 13.54 -6.00
CA ILE A 172 -5.87 13.52 -4.58
C ILE A 172 -5.53 14.85 -3.90
N ASP A 173 -4.33 15.41 -4.12
CA ASP A 173 -3.94 16.71 -3.54
C ASP A 173 -4.86 17.84 -4.00
N PHE A 174 -5.18 17.86 -5.27
CA PHE A 174 -6.13 18.83 -5.83
C PHE A 174 -7.51 18.65 -5.20
N ALA A 175 -8.01 17.41 -5.16
CA ALA A 175 -9.35 17.13 -4.64
C ALA A 175 -9.47 17.43 -3.13
N LEU A 176 -8.42 17.18 -2.36
CA LEU A 176 -8.39 17.54 -0.92
C LEU A 176 -8.37 19.06 -0.70
N LYS A 177 -7.66 19.81 -1.57
CA LYS A 177 -7.52 21.27 -1.44
C LYS A 177 -8.76 22.01 -1.89
N ASP A 178 -9.35 21.59 -3.02
CA ASP A 178 -10.45 22.30 -3.70
C ASP A 178 -11.82 21.62 -3.44
N ASP A 179 -11.87 20.64 -2.53
CA ASP A 179 -13.09 19.92 -2.17
C ASP A 179 -13.79 19.31 -3.40
N ALA A 180 -12.99 18.72 -4.30
CA ALA A 180 -13.43 18.30 -5.61
C ALA A 180 -13.83 16.81 -5.71
N PHE A 181 -13.99 16.12 -4.57
CA PHE A 181 -14.56 14.78 -4.57
C PHE A 181 -16.07 14.84 -4.84
N SER A 182 -16.54 13.80 -5.52
CA SER A 182 -17.98 13.56 -5.65
C SER A 182 -18.34 12.23 -4.97
N TYR A 183 -19.60 12.05 -4.66
CA TYR A 183 -20.05 10.90 -3.89
C TYR A 183 -21.22 10.23 -4.58
N THR A 184 -21.23 8.90 -4.54
CA THR A 184 -22.38 8.09 -4.96
C THR A 184 -22.82 7.20 -3.81
N THR A 185 -24.08 6.81 -3.82
CA THR A 185 -24.67 5.94 -2.81
C THR A 185 -25.26 4.70 -3.46
N ARG A 186 -25.19 3.57 -2.73
CA ARG A 186 -25.88 2.35 -3.09
C ARG A 186 -26.63 1.82 -1.88
N GLN A 187 -27.93 1.57 -2.03
CA GLN A 187 -28.78 1.02 -0.98
C GLN A 187 -28.44 -0.45 -0.71
N LEU A 188 -28.58 -0.87 0.54
CA LEU A 188 -28.53 -2.25 0.95
C LEU A 188 -29.94 -2.85 1.02
N PHE A 189 -30.06 -4.13 0.74
CA PHE A 189 -31.31 -4.88 0.68
C PHE A 189 -31.24 -6.11 1.59
N CYS A 190 -32.35 -6.49 2.21
CA CYS A 190 -32.47 -7.75 2.93
C CYS A 190 -32.76 -8.90 1.95
N ARG A 191 -32.85 -10.10 2.48
CA ARG A 191 -33.05 -11.35 1.75
C ARG A 191 -34.25 -11.34 0.80
N ASP A 192 -35.34 -10.68 1.22
CA ASP A 192 -36.58 -10.58 0.42
C ASP A 192 -36.53 -9.43 -0.61
N SER A 193 -35.34 -8.93 -0.90
CA SER A 193 -35.10 -7.80 -1.81
C SER A 193 -35.80 -6.49 -1.37
N VAL A 194 -36.14 -6.37 -0.09
CA VAL A 194 -36.65 -5.13 0.49
C VAL A 194 -35.49 -4.20 0.80
N GLY A 195 -35.52 -2.99 0.23
CA GLY A 195 -34.50 -1.98 0.48
C GLY A 195 -34.49 -1.54 1.94
N GLN A 196 -33.33 -1.54 2.54
CA GLN A 196 -33.10 -1.04 3.90
C GLN A 196 -32.75 0.45 3.85
N ASN A 197 -32.97 1.16 4.95
CA ASN A 197 -32.54 2.55 5.09
C ASN A 197 -31.03 2.63 5.42
N ILE A 198 -30.23 1.82 4.75
CA ILE A 198 -28.77 1.74 4.89
C ILE A 198 -28.15 1.95 3.52
N PHE A 199 -27.22 2.90 3.42
CA PHE A 199 -26.60 3.28 2.16
C PHE A 199 -25.07 3.23 2.27
N GLN A 200 -24.43 2.49 1.38
CA GLN A 200 -22.98 2.54 1.20
C GLN A 200 -22.61 3.80 0.43
N ILE A 201 -21.64 4.54 0.93
CA ILE A 201 -21.07 5.71 0.25
C ILE A 201 -19.82 5.29 -0.52
N TYR A 202 -19.69 5.80 -1.75
CA TYR A 202 -18.50 5.65 -2.58
C TYR A 202 -17.97 7.02 -2.95
N THR A 203 -16.72 7.28 -2.62
CA THR A 203 -16.02 8.50 -3.02
C THR A 203 -15.47 8.34 -4.43
N LYS A 204 -15.74 9.32 -5.27
CA LYS A 204 -15.32 9.36 -6.68
C LYS A 204 -14.31 10.49 -6.87
N GLY A 205 -13.26 10.21 -7.64
CA GLY A 205 -12.32 11.22 -8.09
C GLY A 205 -12.89 12.11 -9.21
N LYS A 206 -12.06 13.01 -9.70
CA LYS A 206 -12.43 13.94 -10.77
C LYS A 206 -12.85 13.23 -12.08
N ASP A 207 -12.29 12.08 -12.34
CA ASP A 207 -12.61 11.23 -13.49
C ASP A 207 -13.92 10.44 -13.35
N GLY A 208 -14.62 10.60 -12.21
CA GLY A 208 -15.86 9.88 -11.89
C GLY A 208 -15.66 8.43 -11.45
N ASN A 209 -14.42 7.94 -11.42
CA ASN A 209 -14.12 6.60 -10.93
C ASN A 209 -14.02 6.56 -9.40
N SER A 210 -14.37 5.41 -8.80
CA SER A 210 -14.22 5.23 -7.37
C SER A 210 -12.75 5.27 -6.95
N ILE A 211 -12.47 5.98 -5.85
CA ILE A 211 -11.13 5.96 -5.23
C ILE A 211 -10.79 4.54 -4.70
N PHE A 212 -11.80 3.75 -4.37
CA PHE A 212 -11.64 2.39 -3.85
C PHE A 212 -11.46 1.32 -4.94
N ASP A 213 -11.60 1.68 -6.24
CA ASP A 213 -11.48 0.77 -7.37
C ASP A 213 -10.07 0.78 -8.00
N ASN A 214 -9.76 -0.26 -8.78
CA ASN A 214 -8.57 -0.35 -9.65
C ASN A 214 -7.22 -0.18 -8.93
N GLY A 215 -7.12 -0.55 -7.67
CA GLY A 215 -5.89 -0.44 -6.89
C GLY A 215 -5.52 1.00 -6.47
N ARG A 216 -6.36 2.00 -6.76
CA ARG A 216 -6.14 3.40 -6.35
C ARG A 216 -6.05 3.53 -4.84
N TYR A 217 -6.96 2.87 -4.13
CA TYR A 217 -6.96 2.89 -2.67
C TYR A 217 -5.71 2.23 -2.07
N ASP A 218 -5.22 1.14 -2.70
CA ASP A 218 -3.98 0.49 -2.27
C ASP A 218 -2.75 1.40 -2.45
N ILE A 219 -2.75 2.24 -3.49
CA ILE A 219 -1.73 3.29 -3.66
C ILE A 219 -1.82 4.29 -2.51
N LEU A 220 -3.03 4.78 -2.21
CA LEU A 220 -3.27 5.76 -1.14
C LEU A 220 -2.88 5.22 0.25
N LYS A 221 -3.19 3.94 0.54
CA LYS A 221 -2.84 3.24 1.80
C LYS A 221 -1.36 3.28 2.17
N ASN A 222 -0.48 3.45 1.20
CA ASN A 222 0.97 3.47 1.42
C ASN A 222 1.53 4.90 1.53
N THR A 223 0.67 5.89 1.76
CA THR A 223 1.07 7.31 1.86
C THR A 223 0.53 7.97 3.12
N SER A 224 1.15 9.10 3.49
CA SER A 224 0.65 9.96 4.56
C SER A 224 -0.68 10.66 4.23
N LYS A 225 -1.13 10.59 2.98
CA LYS A 225 -2.38 11.23 2.51
C LYS A 225 -3.64 10.43 2.85
N LEU A 226 -3.48 9.13 3.14
CA LEU A 226 -4.60 8.25 3.48
C LEU A 226 -5.45 8.84 4.61
N LEU A 227 -4.79 9.25 5.68
CA LEU A 227 -5.45 9.81 6.84
C LEU A 227 -6.18 11.11 6.53
N GLN A 228 -5.54 12.01 5.77
CA GLN A 228 -6.15 13.27 5.34
C GLN A 228 -7.38 13.01 4.48
N PHE A 229 -7.31 12.02 3.59
CA PHE A 229 -8.43 11.59 2.77
C PHE A 229 -9.59 11.04 3.59
N ASP A 230 -9.33 10.16 4.55
CA ASP A 230 -10.38 9.55 5.37
C ASP A 230 -11.08 10.61 6.26
N ILE A 231 -10.31 11.53 6.87
CA ILE A 231 -10.86 12.65 7.64
C ILE A 231 -11.71 13.55 6.75
N HIS A 232 -11.18 13.98 5.60
CA HIS A 232 -11.87 14.85 4.67
C HIS A 232 -13.21 14.25 4.24
N ASN A 233 -13.24 12.97 3.87
CA ASN A 233 -14.48 12.28 3.51
C ASN A 233 -15.51 12.29 4.63
N ILE A 234 -15.10 12.01 5.86
CA ILE A 234 -16.01 12.02 6.99
C ILE A 234 -16.55 13.43 7.22
N GLN A 235 -15.69 14.45 7.20
CA GLN A 235 -16.11 15.84 7.38
C GLN A 235 -17.12 16.26 6.33
N GLN A 236 -16.82 16.06 5.06
CA GLN A 236 -17.69 16.45 3.96
C GLN A 236 -19.07 15.79 4.04
N LEU A 237 -19.09 14.49 4.34
CA LEU A 237 -20.33 13.73 4.45
C LEU A 237 -21.17 14.18 5.65
N LEU A 238 -20.55 14.44 6.79
CA LEU A 238 -21.26 14.81 8.00
C LEU A 238 -21.74 16.27 8.00
N GLU A 239 -20.96 17.19 7.45
CA GLU A 239 -21.30 18.62 7.46
C GLU A 239 -22.32 19.01 6.37
N ARG A 240 -22.29 18.31 5.23
CA ARG A 240 -23.06 18.72 4.03
C ARG A 240 -24.25 17.84 3.69
N SER A 241 -24.42 16.71 4.35
CA SER A 241 -25.47 15.77 4.00
C SER A 241 -26.52 15.69 5.11
N ASP A 242 -27.78 15.58 4.71
CA ASP A 242 -28.88 15.25 5.62
C ASP A 242 -29.19 13.75 5.47
N PHE A 243 -28.78 13.00 6.45
CA PHE A 243 -29.05 11.58 6.51
C PHE A 243 -30.16 11.22 7.50
N SER A 244 -31.04 12.19 7.84
CA SER A 244 -32.15 11.97 8.78
C SER A 244 -32.97 10.74 8.39
N GLY A 245 -33.04 9.77 9.29
CA GLY A 245 -33.77 8.51 9.07
C GLY A 245 -33.06 7.47 8.21
N HIS A 246 -31.80 7.71 7.83
CA HIS A 246 -30.97 6.77 7.06
C HIS A 246 -29.64 6.50 7.75
N LYS A 247 -29.20 5.25 7.70
CA LYS A 247 -27.84 4.88 8.09
C LYS A 247 -26.91 4.94 6.88
N ILE A 248 -25.72 5.50 7.08
CA ILE A 248 -24.69 5.56 6.04
C ILE A 248 -23.46 4.76 6.43
N ILE A 249 -22.91 4.07 5.46
CA ILE A 249 -21.67 3.32 5.62
C ILE A 249 -20.54 4.13 4.98
N ILE A 250 -19.57 4.52 5.78
CA ILE A 250 -18.36 5.23 5.36
C ILE A 250 -17.18 4.28 5.56
N THR A 251 -16.41 4.02 4.50
CA THR A 251 -15.23 3.15 4.59
C THR A 251 -13.98 3.96 4.92
N ILE A 252 -13.22 3.47 5.89
CA ILE A 252 -11.88 3.95 6.27
C ILE A 252 -10.90 2.78 6.32
N ASP A 253 -9.62 3.07 6.23
CA ASP A 253 -8.58 2.05 6.42
C ASP A 253 -8.24 1.88 7.90
N TYR A 254 -7.88 0.66 8.31
CA TYR A 254 -7.41 0.39 9.68
C TYR A 254 -6.18 1.23 10.05
N LYS A 255 -5.32 1.58 9.07
CA LYS A 255 -4.13 2.43 9.31
C LYS A 255 -4.52 3.83 9.75
N SER A 256 -5.57 4.41 9.13
CA SER A 256 -6.13 5.69 9.57
C SER A 256 -6.68 5.59 10.98
N LEU A 257 -7.42 4.53 11.26
CA LEU A 257 -8.02 4.29 12.57
C LEU A 257 -6.97 4.20 13.69
N ILE A 258 -5.88 3.45 13.48
CA ILE A 258 -4.83 3.26 14.50
C ILE A 258 -3.78 4.37 14.53
N SER A 259 -3.68 5.21 13.50
CA SER A 259 -2.74 6.32 13.45
C SER A 259 -3.16 7.51 14.33
N MET A 260 -4.41 7.51 14.82
CA MET A 260 -5.02 8.67 15.48
C MET A 260 -5.70 8.32 16.79
N PRO A 261 -5.04 8.52 17.91
CA PRO A 261 -5.74 8.85 19.15
C PRO A 261 -6.71 10.04 18.93
N ASP A 262 -6.32 10.98 18.09
CA ASP A 262 -7.04 12.20 17.74
C ASP A 262 -8.30 11.94 16.89
N PHE A 263 -8.38 10.87 16.11
CA PHE A 263 -9.57 10.55 15.31
C PHE A 263 -10.79 10.22 16.20
N ILE A 264 -10.60 9.44 17.25
CA ILE A 264 -11.66 9.16 18.24
C ILE A 264 -12.03 10.43 18.99
N ILE A 265 -11.03 11.26 19.33
CA ILE A 265 -11.25 12.56 19.96
C ILE A 265 -12.02 13.49 19.00
N TYR A 266 -11.64 13.53 17.72
CA TYR A 266 -12.31 14.29 16.68
C TYR A 266 -13.80 13.89 16.57
N LEU A 267 -14.12 12.60 16.45
CA LEU A 267 -15.48 12.10 16.43
C LEU A 267 -16.25 12.45 17.73
N SER A 268 -15.58 12.37 18.87
CA SER A 268 -16.14 12.75 20.16
C SER A 268 -16.51 14.23 20.24
N VAL A 269 -15.66 15.10 19.65
CA VAL A 269 -15.89 16.54 19.55
C VAL A 269 -17.05 16.82 18.59
N LEU A 270 -17.08 16.19 17.43
CA LEU A 270 -18.16 16.30 16.47
C LEU A 270 -19.51 15.93 17.10
N LYS A 271 -19.57 14.82 17.86
CA LYS A 271 -20.78 14.42 18.58
C LYS A 271 -21.26 15.47 19.57
N LYS A 272 -20.35 16.22 20.20
CA LYS A 272 -20.69 17.24 21.21
C LYS A 272 -21.07 18.60 20.62
N VAL A 273 -20.46 18.97 19.50
CA VAL A 273 -20.54 20.33 18.93
C VAL A 273 -21.56 20.40 17.81
N SER A 274 -21.76 19.32 17.05
CA SER A 274 -22.76 19.28 15.99
C SER A 274 -23.99 18.50 16.44
N SER A 275 -25.15 18.90 15.94
CA SER A 275 -26.42 18.15 16.10
C SER A 275 -26.42 16.83 15.30
N LEU A 276 -25.25 16.33 14.96
CA LEU A 276 -25.04 15.13 14.16
C LEU A 276 -25.36 13.88 14.97
N ASP A 277 -26.28 13.09 14.46
CA ASP A 277 -26.64 11.80 15.01
C ASP A 277 -25.64 10.74 14.54
N LEU A 278 -24.59 10.50 15.33
CA LEU A 278 -23.60 9.48 15.03
C LEU A 278 -24.19 8.06 15.04
N ASP A 279 -25.38 7.86 15.59
CA ASP A 279 -26.07 6.55 15.59
C ASP A 279 -26.53 6.16 14.17
N ASN A 280 -26.57 7.13 13.25
CA ASN A 280 -26.82 6.90 11.82
C ASN A 280 -25.56 6.56 11.01
N ILE A 281 -24.39 6.49 11.65
CA ILE A 281 -23.12 6.17 10.98
C ILE A 281 -22.76 4.72 11.24
N ILE A 282 -22.39 4.01 10.16
CA ILE A 282 -21.71 2.72 10.21
C ILE A 282 -20.29 2.96 9.68
N LEU A 283 -19.30 2.87 10.54
CA LEU A 283 -17.91 2.99 10.12
C LEU A 283 -17.41 1.62 9.65
N SER A 284 -17.10 1.53 8.36
CA SER A 284 -16.57 0.32 7.74
C SER A 284 -15.05 0.36 7.73
N ILE A 285 -14.41 -0.55 8.44
CA ILE A 285 -12.96 -0.63 8.61
C ILE A 285 -12.41 -1.62 7.58
N ASP A 286 -11.68 -1.15 6.59
CA ASP A 286 -10.93 -2.01 5.66
C ASP A 286 -9.75 -2.63 6.39
N ILE A 287 -9.81 -3.94 6.63
CA ILE A 287 -8.77 -4.72 7.31
C ILE A 287 -7.82 -5.43 6.35
N ASN A 288 -7.91 -5.15 5.04
CA ASN A 288 -7.03 -5.77 4.06
C ASN A 288 -5.56 -5.38 4.31
N GLY A 289 -4.71 -6.39 4.45
CA GLY A 289 -3.29 -6.21 4.78
C GLY A 289 -3.02 -5.84 6.24
N LEU A 290 -3.99 -6.06 7.14
CA LEU A 290 -3.79 -5.87 8.57
C LEU A 290 -2.76 -6.86 9.11
N GLU A 291 -1.70 -6.34 9.71
CA GLU A 291 -0.65 -7.13 10.35
C GLU A 291 -1.02 -7.45 11.80
N PHE A 292 -0.67 -8.65 12.26
CA PHE A 292 -0.95 -9.13 13.62
C PHE A 292 -0.50 -8.16 14.73
N VAL A 293 0.63 -7.49 14.53
CA VAL A 293 1.16 -6.48 15.47
C VAL A 293 0.19 -5.31 15.74
N ASN A 294 -0.74 -5.07 14.82
CA ASN A 294 -1.71 -3.98 14.90
C ASN A 294 -3.09 -4.43 15.46
N TYR A 295 -3.34 -5.73 15.64
CA TYR A 295 -4.66 -6.25 16.07
C TYR A 295 -5.16 -5.60 17.35
N LYS A 296 -4.32 -5.57 18.41
CA LYS A 296 -4.69 -4.95 19.68
C LYS A 296 -5.13 -3.49 19.54
N ARG A 297 -4.42 -2.71 18.71
CA ARG A 297 -4.74 -1.29 18.46
C ARG A 297 -6.07 -1.14 17.73
N VAL A 298 -6.35 -2.02 16.77
CA VAL A 298 -7.64 -2.02 16.05
C VAL A 298 -8.77 -2.40 17.01
N ILE A 299 -8.60 -3.43 17.84
CA ILE A 299 -9.58 -3.86 18.85
C ILE A 299 -9.90 -2.70 19.80
N GLU A 300 -8.88 -2.07 20.40
CA GLU A 300 -9.05 -0.91 21.30
C GLU A 300 -9.81 0.24 20.59
N SER A 301 -9.50 0.50 19.32
CA SER A 301 -10.16 1.54 18.54
C SER A 301 -11.63 1.20 18.24
N VAL A 302 -11.93 -0.05 17.91
CA VAL A 302 -13.31 -0.53 17.69
C VAL A 302 -14.14 -0.38 18.99
N ILE A 303 -13.59 -0.78 20.14
CA ILE A 303 -14.25 -0.61 21.45
C ILE A 303 -14.57 0.87 21.71
N ASN A 304 -13.63 1.77 21.43
CA ASN A 304 -13.83 3.21 21.59
C ASN A 304 -14.93 3.77 20.65
N LEU A 305 -14.96 3.34 19.39
CA LEU A 305 -16.03 3.72 18.45
C LEU A 305 -17.41 3.28 18.92
N LYS A 306 -17.51 2.05 19.41
CA LYS A 306 -18.73 1.51 20.00
C LYS A 306 -19.17 2.32 21.22
N GLY A 307 -18.23 2.75 22.06
CA GLY A 307 -18.50 3.64 23.21
C GLY A 307 -19.08 5.00 22.81
N LEU A 308 -18.82 5.46 21.59
CA LEU A 308 -19.44 6.67 21.01
C LEU A 308 -20.84 6.42 20.40
N GLY A 309 -21.32 5.17 20.35
CA GLY A 309 -22.59 4.78 19.72
C GLY A 309 -22.45 4.52 18.19
N ILE A 310 -21.24 4.56 17.64
CA ILE A 310 -21.01 4.32 16.21
C ILE A 310 -21.09 2.83 15.94
N ALA A 311 -21.89 2.43 14.96
CA ALA A 311 -21.92 1.05 14.49
C ALA A 311 -20.65 0.75 13.66
N VAL A 312 -20.07 -0.44 13.85
CA VAL A 312 -18.84 -0.84 13.18
C VAL A 312 -19.09 -2.01 12.25
N ARG A 313 -18.53 -1.93 11.04
CA ARG A 313 -18.44 -3.00 10.05
C ARG A 313 -16.96 -3.33 9.79
N LEU A 314 -16.61 -4.61 9.80
CA LEU A 314 -15.34 -5.05 9.23
C LEU A 314 -15.51 -5.30 7.74
N ASP A 315 -14.62 -4.76 6.92
CA ASP A 315 -14.63 -4.89 5.46
C ASP A 315 -13.59 -5.91 4.98
N LYS A 316 -13.90 -6.59 3.87
CA LYS A 316 -13.03 -7.55 3.17
C LYS A 316 -12.65 -8.80 3.99
N PHE A 317 -13.58 -9.28 4.81
CA PHE A 317 -13.38 -10.54 5.51
C PHE A 317 -13.32 -11.73 4.53
N ASP A 318 -12.25 -12.52 4.58
CA ASP A 318 -11.99 -13.67 3.70
C ASP A 318 -11.59 -14.95 4.45
N SER A 319 -11.84 -15.01 5.75
CA SER A 319 -11.45 -16.10 6.67
C SER A 319 -9.96 -16.25 6.97
N THR A 320 -9.12 -15.33 6.51
CA THR A 320 -7.67 -15.38 6.78
C THR A 320 -7.22 -14.34 7.81
N ILE A 321 -7.99 -13.27 7.98
CA ILE A 321 -7.64 -12.15 8.84
C ILE A 321 -8.89 -11.69 9.59
N GLY A 322 -8.72 -11.35 10.87
CA GLY A 322 -9.70 -10.56 11.62
C GLY A 322 -10.59 -11.37 12.57
N ASP A 323 -10.40 -12.67 12.72
CA ASP A 323 -11.19 -13.46 13.68
C ASP A 323 -11.05 -12.88 15.10
N GLU A 324 -9.84 -12.61 15.58
CA GLU A 324 -9.62 -12.04 16.91
C GLU A 324 -10.31 -10.67 17.08
N ILE A 325 -10.48 -9.89 16.00
CA ILE A 325 -11.11 -8.57 16.10
C ILE A 325 -12.59 -8.69 16.41
N TRP A 326 -13.34 -9.52 15.68
CA TRP A 326 -14.77 -9.65 15.90
C TRP A 326 -15.07 -10.52 17.14
N GLU A 327 -14.19 -11.45 17.51
CA GLU A 327 -14.29 -12.25 18.73
C GLU A 327 -14.13 -11.43 20.01
N GLU A 328 -13.26 -10.40 19.98
CA GLU A 328 -12.98 -9.53 21.13
C GLU A 328 -13.78 -8.21 21.11
N THR A 329 -14.63 -7.99 20.08
CA THR A 329 -15.38 -6.75 19.93
C THR A 329 -16.84 -7.01 19.54
N ASP A 330 -17.73 -6.08 19.88
CA ASP A 330 -19.14 -6.13 19.48
C ASP A 330 -19.37 -5.45 18.13
N VAL A 331 -18.68 -5.89 17.06
CA VAL A 331 -18.95 -5.36 15.72
C VAL A 331 -20.36 -5.70 15.28
N ASN A 332 -20.97 -4.80 14.51
CA ASN A 332 -22.38 -4.95 14.08
C ASN A 332 -22.51 -5.71 12.77
N TYR A 333 -21.51 -5.55 11.88
CA TYR A 333 -21.56 -6.07 10.52
C TYR A 333 -20.19 -6.64 10.12
N ILE A 334 -20.22 -7.67 9.29
CA ILE A 334 -19.03 -8.20 8.59
C ILE A 334 -19.32 -8.28 7.11
N LYS A 335 -18.56 -7.54 6.29
CA LYS A 335 -18.64 -7.64 4.84
C LYS A 335 -17.72 -8.73 4.34
N ILE A 336 -18.33 -9.73 3.73
CA ILE A 336 -17.61 -10.86 3.14
C ILE A 336 -16.97 -10.41 1.81
N ALA A 337 -15.67 -10.66 1.66
CA ALA A 337 -14.94 -10.33 0.44
C ALA A 337 -15.55 -11.01 -0.80
N SER A 338 -15.79 -10.23 -1.85
CA SER A 338 -16.52 -10.74 -3.04
C SER A 338 -15.78 -11.88 -3.74
N ASN A 339 -14.46 -11.84 -3.82
CA ASN A 339 -13.64 -12.92 -4.35
C ASN A 339 -13.77 -14.23 -3.53
N TYR A 340 -13.98 -14.12 -2.21
CA TYR A 340 -14.11 -15.27 -1.34
C TYR A 340 -15.48 -15.95 -1.52
N TRP A 341 -16.60 -15.21 -1.42
CA TRP A 341 -17.92 -15.79 -1.54
C TRP A 341 -18.24 -16.23 -3.00
N LYS A 342 -17.76 -15.52 -4.03
CA LYS A 342 -17.93 -15.95 -5.44
C LYS A 342 -17.17 -17.25 -5.71
N ARG A 343 -15.99 -17.45 -5.14
CA ARG A 343 -15.29 -18.74 -5.22
C ARG A 343 -16.03 -19.88 -4.52
N SER A 344 -16.78 -19.60 -3.47
CA SER A 344 -17.55 -20.61 -2.74
C SER A 344 -18.66 -21.23 -3.58
N MET A 345 -19.23 -20.50 -4.55
CA MET A 345 -20.27 -21.02 -5.46
C MET A 345 -19.78 -22.25 -6.25
N ASN A 346 -18.51 -22.29 -6.62
CA ASN A 346 -17.91 -23.35 -7.42
C ASN A 346 -17.03 -24.32 -6.60
N ASN A 347 -16.99 -24.16 -5.28
CA ASN A 347 -16.17 -25.01 -4.42
C ASN A 347 -16.93 -25.39 -3.13
N PRO A 348 -17.44 -26.63 -3.05
CA PRO A 348 -18.22 -27.09 -1.91
C PRO A 348 -17.50 -27.00 -0.55
N LYS A 349 -16.17 -27.15 -0.53
CA LYS A 349 -15.40 -27.02 0.71
C LYS A 349 -15.38 -25.58 1.21
N ILE A 350 -15.17 -24.63 0.31
CA ILE A 350 -15.21 -23.20 0.62
C ILE A 350 -16.64 -22.80 1.02
N ALA A 351 -17.66 -23.30 0.32
CA ALA A 351 -19.06 -23.06 0.65
C ALA A 351 -19.43 -23.54 2.07
N SER A 352 -19.00 -24.76 2.44
CA SER A 352 -19.21 -25.30 3.79
C SER A 352 -18.50 -24.45 4.86
N SER A 353 -17.25 -24.07 4.61
CA SER A 353 -16.49 -23.21 5.52
C SER A 353 -17.16 -21.84 5.69
N LEU A 354 -17.58 -21.21 4.59
CA LEU A 354 -18.28 -19.92 4.64
C LEU A 354 -19.60 -20.02 5.41
N LYS A 355 -20.39 -21.10 5.15
CA LYS A 355 -21.66 -21.33 5.86
C LYS A 355 -21.44 -21.46 7.36
N SER A 356 -20.47 -22.29 7.80
CA SER A 356 -20.17 -22.46 9.22
C SER A 356 -19.75 -21.14 9.87
N LYS A 357 -18.99 -20.29 9.17
CA LYS A 357 -18.59 -18.98 9.68
C LYS A 357 -19.80 -18.05 9.81
N ILE A 358 -20.71 -18.05 8.84
CA ILE A 358 -21.95 -17.25 8.88
C ILE A 358 -22.84 -17.69 10.06
N GLU A 359 -22.95 -19.00 10.32
CA GLU A 359 -23.70 -19.52 11.47
C GLU A 359 -23.11 -19.01 12.81
N VAL A 360 -21.78 -18.89 12.91
CA VAL A 360 -21.12 -18.30 14.08
C VAL A 360 -21.46 -16.82 14.20
N PHE A 361 -21.42 -16.05 13.10
CA PHE A 361 -21.75 -14.62 13.10
C PHE A 361 -23.20 -14.40 13.55
N ASP A 362 -24.14 -15.21 13.06
CA ASP A 362 -25.55 -15.16 13.47
C ASP A 362 -25.70 -15.41 14.97
N GLY A 363 -25.03 -16.42 15.50
CA GLY A 363 -24.98 -16.70 16.95
C GLY A 363 -24.42 -15.54 17.80
N CYS A 364 -23.52 -14.76 17.23
CA CYS A 364 -22.93 -13.55 17.83
C CYS A 364 -23.72 -12.26 17.54
N ARG A 365 -24.84 -12.33 16.82
CA ARG A 365 -25.66 -11.19 16.38
C ARG A 365 -24.88 -10.21 15.47
N ILE A 366 -24.00 -10.73 14.65
CA ILE A 366 -23.25 -9.98 13.65
C ILE A 366 -23.91 -10.21 12.30
N THR A 367 -24.40 -9.14 11.67
CA THR A 367 -25.06 -9.22 10.37
C THR A 367 -24.06 -9.34 9.23
N PRO A 368 -24.07 -10.43 8.44
CA PRO A 368 -23.25 -10.58 7.25
C PRO A 368 -23.69 -9.61 6.14
N VAL A 369 -22.73 -9.08 5.39
CA VAL A 369 -22.98 -8.19 4.24
C VAL A 369 -22.29 -8.74 3.00
N PHE A 370 -23.07 -8.88 1.90
CA PHE A 370 -22.57 -9.35 0.61
C PHE A 370 -22.78 -8.24 -0.43
N GLU A 371 -21.69 -7.72 -0.94
CA GLU A 371 -21.72 -6.72 -2.01
C GLU A 371 -21.37 -7.34 -3.36
N PHE A 372 -21.68 -6.63 -4.45
CA PHE A 372 -21.46 -7.05 -5.83
C PHE A 372 -22.27 -8.30 -6.24
N VAL A 373 -23.50 -8.42 -5.75
CA VAL A 373 -24.47 -9.39 -6.25
C VAL A 373 -25.04 -8.86 -7.57
N GLU A 374 -24.80 -9.59 -8.66
CA GLU A 374 -25.12 -9.14 -10.03
C GLU A 374 -26.11 -10.04 -10.76
N GLN A 375 -26.27 -11.28 -10.31
CA GLN A 375 -27.08 -12.31 -10.97
C GLN A 375 -27.99 -13.04 -9.98
N ASP A 376 -29.11 -13.58 -10.50
CA ASP A 376 -30.07 -14.36 -9.72
C ASP A 376 -29.43 -15.57 -9.04
N GLU A 377 -28.57 -16.28 -9.77
CA GLU A 377 -27.89 -17.48 -9.26
C GLU A 377 -27.00 -17.17 -8.07
N GLU A 378 -26.38 -16.00 -8.06
CA GLU A 378 -25.57 -15.50 -6.94
C GLU A 378 -26.44 -15.28 -5.70
N LEU A 379 -27.58 -14.61 -5.86
CA LEU A 379 -28.51 -14.36 -4.78
C LEU A 379 -29.11 -15.65 -4.23
N GLU A 380 -29.57 -16.55 -5.10
CA GLU A 380 -30.14 -17.83 -4.69
C GLU A 380 -29.11 -18.74 -3.99
N PHE A 381 -27.86 -18.69 -4.38
CA PHE A 381 -26.77 -19.35 -3.65
C PHE A 381 -26.61 -18.78 -2.25
N LEU A 382 -26.52 -17.45 -2.13
CA LEU A 382 -26.33 -16.77 -0.84
C LEU A 382 -27.53 -17.01 0.10
N LYS A 383 -28.77 -16.97 -0.40
CA LYS A 383 -29.97 -17.27 0.38
C LYS A 383 -29.97 -18.66 1.04
N LYS A 384 -29.28 -19.63 0.45
CA LYS A 384 -29.18 -21.00 1.00
C LYS A 384 -28.23 -21.12 2.19
N ILE A 385 -27.31 -20.17 2.33
CA ILE A 385 -26.23 -20.26 3.33
C ILE A 385 -26.25 -19.11 4.34
N THR A 386 -27.19 -18.17 4.22
CA THR A 386 -27.25 -16.96 5.06
C THR A 386 -28.55 -16.85 5.84
N PRO A 387 -28.57 -16.22 7.03
CA PRO A 387 -29.77 -15.87 7.79
C PRO A 387 -30.59 -14.78 7.10
N ASP A 388 -31.81 -14.53 7.62
CA ASP A 388 -32.79 -13.64 6.99
C ASP A 388 -32.41 -12.15 7.11
N ASP A 389 -31.66 -11.78 8.12
CA ASP A 389 -31.18 -10.40 8.38
C ASP A 389 -29.93 -10.01 7.56
N THR A 390 -29.38 -10.95 6.78
CA THR A 390 -28.25 -10.70 5.89
C THR A 390 -28.52 -9.56 4.92
N LEU A 391 -27.53 -8.69 4.71
CA LEU A 391 -27.63 -7.55 3.82
C LEU A 391 -26.91 -7.80 2.50
N PHE A 392 -27.51 -7.35 1.42
CA PHE A 392 -27.02 -7.50 0.06
C PHE A 392 -26.94 -6.17 -0.67
N SER A 393 -25.99 -6.01 -1.56
CA SER A 393 -25.97 -4.93 -2.54
C SER A 393 -25.30 -5.36 -3.85
N GLY A 394 -25.62 -4.68 -4.94
CA GLY A 394 -25.08 -4.97 -6.25
C GLY A 394 -25.98 -4.45 -7.36
N ASN A 395 -25.54 -4.60 -8.60
CA ASN A 395 -26.32 -4.18 -9.78
C ASN A 395 -27.63 -4.97 -9.96
N TYR A 396 -27.71 -6.15 -9.35
CA TYR A 396 -28.95 -6.92 -9.27
C TYR A 396 -30.09 -6.14 -8.59
N PHE A 397 -29.79 -5.43 -7.48
CA PHE A 397 -30.78 -4.72 -6.70
C PHE A 397 -30.97 -3.27 -7.13
N SER A 398 -29.87 -2.54 -7.28
CA SER A 398 -29.92 -1.12 -7.65
C SER A 398 -28.59 -0.64 -8.24
N LYS A 399 -28.69 0.40 -9.09
CA LYS A 399 -27.52 1.15 -9.56
C LYS A 399 -27.10 2.19 -8.53
N GLU A 400 -25.84 2.58 -8.57
CA GLU A 400 -25.34 3.72 -7.81
C GLU A 400 -26.07 5.00 -8.18
N LYS A 401 -26.39 5.82 -7.18
CA LYS A 401 -27.00 7.13 -7.37
C LYS A 401 -26.07 8.22 -6.87
N ARG A 402 -26.00 9.34 -7.57
CA ARG A 402 -25.22 10.50 -7.13
C ARG A 402 -25.80 11.05 -5.82
N LEU A 403 -24.93 11.28 -4.84
CA LEU A 403 -25.26 12.02 -3.63
C LEU A 403 -25.23 13.50 -3.96
N VAL A 404 -26.33 14.20 -3.70
CA VAL A 404 -26.44 15.65 -3.87
C VAL A 404 -26.41 16.27 -2.47
N PHE A 405 -25.41 17.09 -2.21
CA PHE A 405 -25.32 17.87 -1.00
C PHE A 405 -26.41 18.95 -0.96
N ARG A 406 -26.85 19.33 0.23
CA ARG A 406 -27.66 20.55 0.37
C ARG A 406 -26.84 21.72 -0.17
N LYS A 407 -27.45 22.54 -1.03
CA LYS A 407 -26.88 23.84 -1.37
C LYS A 407 -27.06 24.73 -0.15
N ASP A 408 -25.98 25.33 0.32
CA ASP A 408 -26.01 26.42 1.30
C ASP A 408 -26.87 27.59 0.78
#